data_6d0b4478e19910b2038a2360e07cb1b4
#
_entry.id   6d0b4478e19910b2038a2360e07cb1b4
#
_cell.length_a   1.000
_cell.length_b   1.000
_cell.length_c   1.000
_cell.angle_alpha   90.00
_cell.angle_beta   90.00
_cell.angle_gamma   90.00
#
_symmetry.space_group_name_H-M   'P 1'
#
loop_
_entity.id
_entity.type
_entity.pdbx_description
1 polymer ?
#
loop_
_entity_poly.entity_id
_entity_poly.type
_entity_poly.pdbx_seq_one_letter_code
_entity_poly.pdbx_strand_id
1 'polypeptide(L)'
;MSSYSDKNDAPPLPAPLGVAVADSHTHLDMQSGTVEEALAKAASVGVTTVVQVGCDVRGSRWAAETAAAHDNVHAAVALHPNEAPRIVHGDPDGWSRQSAREPGGSGALEQALAEIDRLAALPHVKGVGETGLDYFRTGPEGKEAQEDSFRAHIEIAKRHGKALVIHDRDAHADVLRVLKEEGAPERTVFHCYSGDAEMAEICARAGYFMSFAGNVTFKNAQSLRDAVAVAPLELLLVETDAPFLTPAPYRGRPNAPYLIPVTVRAMAAVRGLDEDALATALAVNTARAFGY
;
A
#
# COMPACT_ATOMS: atom_id res chain seq x y z
N MET A 1 9.28 -25.59 -28.26
CA MET A 1 7.83 -25.52 -28.01
C MET A 1 7.66 -24.55 -26.84
N SER A 2 7.32 -23.29 -27.13
CA SER A 2 7.01 -22.30 -26.09
C SER A 2 5.60 -22.62 -25.59
N SER A 3 5.49 -23.14 -24.35
CA SER A 3 4.19 -23.26 -23.68
C SER A 3 3.66 -21.85 -23.45
N TYR A 4 2.60 -21.49 -24.14
CA TYR A 4 1.76 -20.36 -23.75
C TYR A 4 1.23 -20.68 -22.35
N SER A 5 1.91 -20.18 -21.30
CA SER A 5 1.33 -20.20 -19.95
C SER A 5 0.09 -19.31 -20.01
N ASP A 6 -1.05 -19.86 -19.62
CA ASP A 6 -2.30 -19.10 -19.56
C ASP A 6 -2.08 -17.88 -18.64
N LYS A 7 -2.51 -16.69 -19.05
CA LYS A 7 -2.37 -15.47 -18.25
C LYS A 7 -3.10 -15.56 -16.91
N ASN A 8 -3.99 -16.53 -16.78
CA ASN A 8 -4.74 -16.80 -15.55
C ASN A 8 -3.97 -17.70 -14.55
N ASP A 9 -2.88 -18.34 -14.99
CA ASP A 9 -2.11 -19.21 -14.09
C ASP A 9 -1.29 -18.38 -13.10
N ALA A 10 -1.34 -18.75 -11.82
CA ALA A 10 -0.50 -18.14 -10.80
C ALA A 10 0.99 -18.33 -11.16
N PRO A 11 1.85 -17.31 -10.97
CA PRO A 11 3.30 -17.44 -11.12
C PRO A 11 3.87 -18.56 -10.24
N PRO A 12 4.96 -19.23 -10.66
CA PRO A 12 5.63 -20.21 -9.81
C PRO A 12 6.20 -19.55 -8.55
N LEU A 13 6.33 -20.34 -7.48
CA LEU A 13 7.01 -19.89 -6.27
C LEU A 13 8.46 -19.51 -6.61
N PRO A 14 8.92 -18.30 -6.26
CA PRO A 14 10.33 -17.94 -6.38
C PRO A 14 11.17 -18.70 -5.34
N ALA A 15 12.50 -18.73 -5.53
CA ALA A 15 13.41 -19.21 -4.50
C ALA A 15 13.18 -18.39 -3.21
N PRO A 16 13.17 -19.04 -2.03
CA PRO A 16 12.98 -18.34 -0.76
C PRO A 16 14.08 -17.30 -0.50
N LEU A 17 13.75 -16.25 0.26
CA LEU A 17 14.73 -15.33 0.84
C LEU A 17 15.45 -16.00 2.02
N GLY A 18 16.73 -15.69 2.21
CA GLY A 18 17.51 -16.13 3.37
C GLY A 18 17.09 -15.42 4.67
N VAL A 19 16.60 -14.20 4.56
CA VAL A 19 16.09 -13.38 5.67
C VAL A 19 14.61 -13.11 5.46
N ALA A 20 13.80 -13.31 6.51
CA ALA A 20 12.38 -13.07 6.47
C ALA A 20 12.07 -11.56 6.31
N VAL A 21 11.07 -11.25 5.48
CA VAL A 21 10.57 -9.89 5.23
C VAL A 21 9.06 -9.81 5.43
N ALA A 22 8.54 -8.58 5.42
CA ALA A 22 7.12 -8.32 5.36
C ALA A 22 6.69 -7.83 3.97
N ASP A 23 5.46 -8.14 3.58
CA ASP A 23 4.74 -7.43 2.53
C ASP A 23 4.03 -6.23 3.17
N SER A 24 4.52 -5.02 2.92
CA SER A 24 4.02 -3.82 3.60
C SER A 24 2.69 -3.30 3.08
N HIS A 25 2.14 -3.90 1.99
CA HIS A 25 0.85 -3.52 1.43
C HIS A 25 0.29 -4.60 0.50
N THR A 26 -0.83 -5.19 0.87
CA THR A 26 -1.53 -6.21 0.07
C THR A 26 -3.03 -6.19 0.33
N HIS A 27 -3.83 -6.69 -0.62
CA HIS A 27 -5.29 -6.83 -0.52
C HIS A 27 -5.66 -8.31 -0.61
N LEU A 28 -5.57 -9.03 0.52
CA LEU A 28 -5.92 -10.45 0.60
C LEU A 28 -7.39 -10.72 0.28
N ASP A 29 -8.27 -9.76 0.59
CA ASP A 29 -9.72 -9.80 0.31
C ASP A 29 -10.05 -9.75 -1.19
N MET A 30 -9.11 -9.31 -2.02
CA MET A 30 -9.24 -9.24 -3.47
C MET A 30 -8.58 -10.43 -4.20
N GLN A 31 -7.91 -11.31 -3.46
CA GLN A 31 -7.21 -12.47 -4.01
C GLN A 31 -8.11 -13.72 -4.01
N SER A 32 -7.78 -14.71 -4.83
CA SER A 32 -8.44 -16.01 -4.83
C SER A 32 -7.85 -16.95 -3.78
N GLY A 33 -8.66 -17.85 -3.26
CA GLY A 33 -8.26 -18.80 -2.21
C GLY A 33 -8.56 -18.29 -0.81
N THR A 34 -8.01 -18.96 0.20
CA THR A 34 -8.18 -18.55 1.60
C THR A 34 -6.98 -17.70 2.08
N VAL A 35 -7.19 -16.96 3.17
CA VAL A 35 -6.13 -16.18 3.81
C VAL A 35 -5.00 -17.10 4.26
N GLU A 36 -5.34 -18.25 4.85
CA GLU A 36 -4.37 -19.25 5.32
C GLU A 36 -3.48 -19.79 4.19
N GLU A 37 -4.08 -20.08 3.02
CA GLU A 37 -3.33 -20.52 1.84
C GLU A 37 -2.38 -19.44 1.33
N ALA A 38 -2.83 -18.18 1.30
CA ALA A 38 -1.99 -17.05 0.88
C ALA A 38 -0.81 -16.84 1.85
N LEU A 39 -1.07 -16.86 3.16
CA LEU A 39 -0.06 -16.73 4.21
C LEU A 39 0.93 -17.90 4.21
N ALA A 40 0.46 -19.14 4.03
CA ALA A 40 1.34 -20.32 3.96
C ALA A 40 2.26 -20.26 2.74
N LYS A 41 1.77 -19.85 1.56
CA LYS A 41 2.60 -19.65 0.37
C LYS A 41 3.61 -18.52 0.58
N ALA A 42 3.21 -17.40 1.15
CA ALA A 42 4.10 -16.29 1.47
C ALA A 42 5.22 -16.73 2.42
N ALA A 43 4.89 -17.42 3.52
CA ALA A 43 5.85 -17.92 4.49
C ALA A 43 6.85 -18.90 3.88
N SER A 44 6.42 -19.74 2.92
CA SER A 44 7.30 -20.72 2.25
C SER A 44 8.44 -20.09 1.44
N VAL A 45 8.34 -18.79 1.15
CA VAL A 45 9.36 -18.02 0.40
C VAL A 45 10.02 -16.93 1.25
N GLY A 46 9.80 -16.92 2.57
CA GLY A 46 10.42 -15.96 3.48
C GLY A 46 9.60 -14.67 3.71
N VAL A 47 8.33 -14.63 3.30
CA VAL A 47 7.43 -13.51 3.61
C VAL A 47 6.56 -13.91 4.80
N THR A 48 6.96 -13.50 6.00
CA THR A 48 6.37 -14.00 7.25
C THR A 48 5.33 -13.07 7.86
N THR A 49 5.23 -11.85 7.38
CA THR A 49 4.27 -10.84 7.85
C THR A 49 3.66 -10.11 6.67
N VAL A 50 2.39 -9.75 6.76
CA VAL A 50 1.73 -8.93 5.76
C VAL A 50 0.94 -7.79 6.40
N VAL A 51 0.84 -6.66 5.70
CA VAL A 51 -0.06 -5.56 6.04
C VAL A 51 -1.25 -5.62 5.09
N GLN A 52 -2.39 -6.07 5.61
CA GLN A 52 -3.67 -6.09 4.89
C GLN A 52 -4.30 -4.71 4.90
N VAL A 53 -4.68 -4.20 3.74
CA VAL A 53 -5.14 -2.83 3.57
C VAL A 53 -6.61 -2.78 3.15
N GLY A 54 -7.42 -2.04 3.90
CA GLY A 54 -8.81 -1.76 3.58
C GLY A 54 -8.96 -0.44 2.84
N CYS A 55 -9.76 -0.43 1.76
CA CYS A 55 -9.96 0.75 0.89
C CYS A 55 -11.28 1.47 1.11
N ASP A 56 -12.21 0.86 1.84
CA ASP A 56 -13.52 1.39 2.22
C ASP A 56 -13.89 0.89 3.62
N VAL A 57 -15.05 1.31 4.16
CA VAL A 57 -15.51 0.89 5.49
C VAL A 57 -15.62 -0.63 5.61
N ARG A 58 -16.12 -1.31 4.57
CA ARG A 58 -16.30 -2.76 4.58
C ARG A 58 -14.94 -3.47 4.55
N GLY A 59 -14.07 -3.08 3.63
CA GLY A 59 -12.72 -3.63 3.51
C GLY A 59 -11.89 -3.36 4.76
N SER A 60 -12.03 -2.18 5.38
CA SER A 60 -11.36 -1.83 6.62
C SER A 60 -11.81 -2.67 7.82
N ARG A 61 -13.10 -2.98 7.93
CA ARG A 61 -13.61 -3.93 8.94
C ARG A 61 -13.03 -5.32 8.71
N TRP A 62 -13.07 -5.80 7.48
CA TRP A 62 -12.52 -7.11 7.13
C TRP A 62 -11.01 -7.18 7.40
N ALA A 63 -10.25 -6.13 7.07
CA ALA A 63 -8.82 -6.05 7.38
C ALA A 63 -8.55 -6.14 8.88
N ALA A 64 -9.30 -5.40 9.68
CA ALA A 64 -9.18 -5.44 11.13
C ALA A 64 -9.56 -6.82 11.73
N GLU A 65 -10.62 -7.46 11.24
CA GLU A 65 -11.05 -8.80 11.66
C GLU A 65 -10.00 -9.85 11.27
N THR A 66 -9.45 -9.79 10.06
CA THR A 66 -8.40 -10.70 9.59
C THR A 66 -7.13 -10.56 10.43
N ALA A 67 -6.71 -9.32 10.73
CA ALA A 67 -5.55 -9.08 11.59
C ALA A 67 -5.77 -9.52 13.05
N ALA A 68 -7.01 -9.52 13.52
CA ALA A 68 -7.35 -10.08 14.84
C ALA A 68 -7.29 -11.61 14.89
N ALA A 69 -7.49 -12.28 13.75
CA ALA A 69 -7.50 -13.73 13.63
C ALA A 69 -6.12 -14.34 13.33
N HIS A 70 -5.13 -13.54 12.87
CA HIS A 70 -3.82 -14.02 12.41
C HIS A 70 -2.71 -13.14 12.96
N ASP A 71 -1.84 -13.68 13.82
CA ASP A 71 -0.74 -12.94 14.48
C ASP A 71 0.28 -12.33 13.50
N ASN A 72 0.39 -12.89 12.31
CA ASN A 72 1.29 -12.43 11.25
C ASN A 72 0.62 -11.51 10.22
N VAL A 73 -0.60 -11.05 10.49
CA VAL A 73 -1.31 -10.04 9.71
C VAL A 73 -1.50 -8.78 10.54
N HIS A 74 -1.07 -7.66 10.02
CA HIS A 74 -1.41 -6.35 10.54
C HIS A 74 -2.41 -5.67 9.60
N ALA A 75 -3.26 -4.78 10.13
CA ALA A 75 -4.22 -4.06 9.31
C ALA A 75 -3.84 -2.59 9.13
N ALA A 76 -4.14 -2.06 7.94
CA ALA A 76 -4.32 -0.63 7.71
C ALA A 76 -5.77 -0.37 7.29
N VAL A 77 -6.37 0.69 7.80
CA VAL A 77 -7.79 1.01 7.62
C VAL A 77 -7.97 2.45 7.17
N ALA A 78 -8.75 2.66 6.10
CA ALA A 78 -9.05 3.99 5.59
C ALA A 78 -10.20 3.99 4.55
N LEU A 79 -10.48 5.17 4.05
CA LEU A 79 -11.18 5.39 2.79
C LEU A 79 -10.12 5.74 1.74
N HIS A 80 -9.98 4.90 0.71
CA HIS A 80 -9.15 5.19 -0.45
C HIS A 80 -9.55 6.56 -1.06
N PRO A 81 -8.62 7.36 -1.61
CA PRO A 81 -8.96 8.68 -2.16
C PRO A 81 -10.14 8.65 -3.13
N ASN A 82 -10.29 7.61 -3.92
CA ASN A 82 -11.44 7.50 -4.84
C ASN A 82 -12.78 7.14 -4.16
N GLU A 83 -12.75 6.68 -2.91
CA GLU A 83 -13.97 6.37 -2.16
C GLU A 83 -14.65 7.63 -1.59
N ALA A 84 -13.88 8.64 -1.19
CA ALA A 84 -14.42 9.88 -0.63
C ALA A 84 -15.37 10.62 -1.61
N PRO A 85 -14.97 10.88 -2.87
CA PRO A 85 -15.88 11.47 -3.87
C PRO A 85 -17.13 10.62 -4.12
N ARG A 86 -17.01 9.29 -4.10
CA ARG A 86 -18.15 8.38 -4.28
C ARG A 86 -19.16 8.47 -3.13
N ILE A 87 -18.66 8.65 -1.91
CA ILE A 87 -19.53 8.84 -0.74
C ILE A 87 -20.28 10.19 -0.85
N VAL A 88 -19.55 11.25 -1.20
CA VAL A 88 -20.10 12.62 -1.24
C VAL A 88 -21.02 12.82 -2.44
N HIS A 89 -20.57 12.47 -3.64
CA HIS A 89 -21.22 12.83 -4.91
C HIS A 89 -21.96 11.66 -5.57
N GLY A 90 -21.83 10.44 -5.06
CA GLY A 90 -22.32 9.23 -5.69
C GLY A 90 -21.37 8.70 -6.77
N ASP A 91 -21.80 7.66 -7.45
CA ASP A 91 -21.03 7.00 -8.52
C ASP A 91 -21.92 6.82 -9.76
N PRO A 92 -22.20 7.93 -10.49
CA PRO A 92 -23.12 7.91 -11.62
C PRO A 92 -22.65 7.05 -12.80
N ASP A 93 -21.33 6.86 -12.95
CA ASP A 93 -20.73 6.19 -14.10
C ASP A 93 -20.36 4.72 -13.84
N GLY A 94 -20.76 4.16 -12.67
CA GLY A 94 -20.48 2.75 -12.32
C GLY A 94 -18.98 2.42 -12.24
N TRP A 95 -18.17 3.39 -11.87
CA TRP A 95 -16.71 3.28 -11.80
C TRP A 95 -16.23 2.15 -10.88
N SER A 96 -17.00 1.84 -9.85
CA SER A 96 -16.71 0.67 -9.02
C SER A 96 -17.48 -0.55 -9.55
N ARG A 97 -16.89 -1.74 -9.40
CA ARG A 97 -17.57 -3.02 -9.60
C ARG A 97 -18.68 -3.29 -8.57
N GLN A 98 -18.84 -2.40 -7.61
CA GLN A 98 -19.94 -2.38 -6.63
C GLN A 98 -21.13 -1.62 -7.22
N SER A 99 -22.33 -1.87 -6.69
CA SER A 99 -23.55 -1.17 -7.10
C SER A 99 -23.38 0.34 -7.01
N ALA A 100 -23.95 1.07 -7.98
CA ALA A 100 -23.97 2.53 -7.97
C ALA A 100 -24.45 3.06 -6.60
N ARG A 101 -23.72 4.06 -6.08
CA ARG A 101 -24.04 4.70 -4.80
C ARG A 101 -24.76 6.01 -5.07
N GLU A 102 -25.83 6.24 -4.32
CA GLU A 102 -26.48 7.55 -4.29
C GLU A 102 -25.60 8.56 -3.53
N PRO A 103 -25.64 9.85 -3.90
CA PRO A 103 -24.92 10.90 -3.18
C PRO A 103 -25.32 10.96 -1.70
N GLY A 104 -24.32 10.89 -0.81
CA GLY A 104 -24.53 10.95 0.64
C GLY A 104 -24.15 12.27 1.28
N GLY A 105 -23.45 13.13 0.54
CA GLY A 105 -22.94 14.40 1.03
C GLY A 105 -21.82 14.27 2.08
N SER A 106 -21.43 15.43 2.64
CA SER A 106 -20.36 15.48 3.68
C SER A 106 -20.72 14.70 4.95
N GLY A 107 -22.00 14.67 5.34
CA GLY A 107 -22.44 13.92 6.52
C GLY A 107 -22.23 12.40 6.40
N ALA A 108 -22.34 11.83 5.19
CA ALA A 108 -22.03 10.42 4.97
C ALA A 108 -20.51 10.17 5.02
N LEU A 109 -19.70 11.12 4.55
CA LEU A 109 -18.25 11.05 4.65
C LEU A 109 -17.81 11.11 6.12
N GLU A 110 -18.38 12.02 6.92
CA GLU A 110 -18.10 12.12 8.36
C GLU A 110 -18.43 10.81 9.10
N GLN A 111 -19.57 10.17 8.78
CA GLN A 111 -19.95 8.89 9.37
C GLN A 111 -18.98 7.77 8.99
N ALA A 112 -18.53 7.71 7.73
CA ALA A 112 -17.55 6.74 7.29
C ALA A 112 -16.19 6.96 7.98
N LEU A 113 -15.73 8.20 8.09
CA LEU A 113 -14.50 8.58 8.80
C LEU A 113 -14.57 8.25 10.30
N ALA A 114 -15.72 8.43 10.95
CA ALA A 114 -15.91 8.05 12.35
C ALA A 114 -15.77 6.53 12.55
N GLU A 115 -16.19 5.72 11.60
CA GLU A 115 -15.96 4.26 11.67
C GLU A 115 -14.48 3.91 11.45
N ILE A 116 -13.79 4.59 10.54
CA ILE A 116 -12.33 4.41 10.37
C ILE A 116 -11.59 4.79 11.66
N ASP A 117 -11.95 5.91 12.30
CA ASP A 117 -11.38 6.33 13.58
C ASP A 117 -11.55 5.26 14.67
N ARG A 118 -12.75 4.67 14.76
CA ARG A 118 -13.04 3.57 15.68
C ARG A 118 -12.18 2.33 15.41
N LEU A 119 -12.00 1.96 14.13
CA LEU A 119 -11.17 0.82 13.74
C LEU A 119 -9.68 1.08 14.00
N ALA A 120 -9.21 2.31 13.76
CA ALA A 120 -7.83 2.70 14.00
C ALA A 120 -7.39 2.55 15.47
N ALA A 121 -8.33 2.60 16.41
CA ALA A 121 -8.04 2.38 17.84
C ALA A 121 -7.68 0.93 18.19
N LEU A 122 -8.00 -0.05 17.32
CA LEU A 122 -7.76 -1.47 17.60
C LEU A 122 -6.25 -1.81 17.62
N PRO A 123 -5.78 -2.72 18.50
CA PRO A 123 -4.36 -2.97 18.72
C PRO A 123 -3.65 -3.62 17.51
N HIS A 124 -4.35 -4.43 16.73
CA HIS A 124 -3.85 -5.09 15.52
C HIS A 124 -3.94 -4.22 14.26
N VAL A 125 -4.61 -3.07 14.33
CA VAL A 125 -4.54 -2.03 13.30
C VAL A 125 -3.27 -1.22 13.52
N LYS A 126 -2.35 -1.25 12.56
CA LYS A 126 -1.03 -0.62 12.63
C LYS A 126 -0.91 0.60 11.71
N GLY A 127 -1.82 0.72 10.74
CA GLY A 127 -1.85 1.83 9.79
C GLY A 127 -3.23 2.47 9.64
N VAL A 128 -3.22 3.75 9.30
CA VAL A 128 -4.35 4.50 8.74
C VAL A 128 -4.02 4.71 7.26
N GLY A 129 -4.71 3.99 6.40
CA GLY A 129 -4.44 3.91 4.97
C GLY A 129 -5.11 2.68 4.32
N GLU A 130 -5.20 2.68 2.98
CA GLU A 130 -4.59 3.69 2.12
C GLU A 130 -5.50 4.91 1.94
N THR A 131 -4.92 6.07 2.09
CA THR A 131 -5.56 7.36 1.94
C THR A 131 -4.63 8.31 1.18
N GLY A 132 -5.07 9.48 0.79
CA GLY A 132 -4.26 10.41 0.02
C GLY A 132 -5.01 11.02 -1.15
N LEU A 133 -4.34 11.18 -2.30
CA LEU A 133 -4.89 11.81 -3.49
C LEU A 133 -4.66 10.98 -4.75
N ASP A 134 -5.70 10.87 -5.60
CA ASP A 134 -5.64 10.20 -6.91
C ASP A 134 -6.28 11.12 -7.97
N TYR A 135 -5.44 11.86 -8.68
CA TYR A 135 -5.91 12.77 -9.73
C TYR A 135 -6.03 12.11 -11.11
N PHE A 136 -5.61 10.85 -11.21
CA PHE A 136 -5.81 10.06 -12.42
C PHE A 136 -7.27 9.62 -12.60
N ARG A 137 -7.97 9.35 -11.47
CA ARG A 137 -9.32 8.79 -11.50
C ARG A 137 -10.41 9.74 -11.06
N THR A 138 -10.09 10.90 -10.51
CA THR A 138 -11.07 11.88 -10.10
C THR A 138 -10.97 13.14 -10.94
N GLY A 139 -12.12 13.72 -11.31
CA GLY A 139 -12.19 15.04 -11.91
C GLY A 139 -12.03 16.16 -10.87
N PRO A 140 -12.05 17.42 -11.31
CA PRO A 140 -11.93 18.57 -10.41
C PRO A 140 -12.95 18.57 -9.25
N GLU A 141 -14.16 18.08 -9.50
CA GLU A 141 -15.27 17.99 -8.54
C GLU A 141 -15.01 17.03 -7.38
N GLY A 142 -14.16 16.03 -7.57
CA GLY A 142 -13.85 15.05 -6.53
C GLY A 142 -12.63 15.39 -5.70
N LYS A 143 -11.82 16.39 -6.11
CA LYS A 143 -10.57 16.73 -5.43
C LYS A 143 -10.78 17.25 -4.01
N GLU A 144 -11.79 18.07 -3.79
CA GLU A 144 -12.12 18.61 -2.46
C GLU A 144 -12.46 17.48 -1.49
N ALA A 145 -13.34 16.56 -1.89
CA ALA A 145 -13.69 15.41 -1.05
C ALA A 145 -12.48 14.48 -0.76
N GLN A 146 -11.57 14.32 -1.72
CA GLN A 146 -10.31 13.59 -1.48
C GLN A 146 -9.43 14.30 -0.46
N GLU A 147 -9.26 15.62 -0.59
CA GLU A 147 -8.42 16.42 0.30
C GLU A 147 -8.99 16.45 1.72
N ASP A 148 -10.31 16.66 1.88
CA ASP A 148 -11.00 16.63 3.17
C ASP A 148 -10.83 15.27 3.85
N SER A 149 -11.03 14.19 3.11
CA SER A 149 -10.80 12.82 3.60
C SER A 149 -9.35 12.60 4.01
N PHE A 150 -8.38 13.05 3.21
CA PHE A 150 -6.96 12.87 3.50
C PHE A 150 -6.56 13.62 4.77
N ARG A 151 -6.99 14.88 4.95
CA ARG A 151 -6.76 15.66 6.18
C ARG A 151 -7.33 14.95 7.41
N ALA A 152 -8.54 14.42 7.32
CA ALA A 152 -9.16 13.67 8.40
C ALA A 152 -8.34 12.40 8.77
N HIS A 153 -7.84 11.66 7.78
CA HIS A 153 -7.02 10.47 8.02
C HIS A 153 -5.66 10.82 8.65
N ILE A 154 -5.06 11.96 8.30
CA ILE A 154 -3.83 12.46 8.97
C ILE A 154 -4.10 12.65 10.47
N GLU A 155 -5.22 13.29 10.81
CA GLU A 155 -5.60 13.53 12.21
C GLU A 155 -5.91 12.22 12.96
N ILE A 156 -6.59 11.26 12.30
CA ILE A 156 -6.84 9.93 12.87
C ILE A 156 -5.51 9.21 13.14
N ALA A 157 -4.57 9.22 12.19
CA ALA A 157 -3.25 8.59 12.34
C ALA A 157 -2.47 9.19 13.52
N LYS A 158 -2.46 10.52 13.65
CA LYS A 158 -1.81 11.24 14.77
C LYS A 158 -2.46 10.89 16.11
N ARG A 159 -3.80 10.90 16.18
CA ARG A 159 -4.57 10.60 17.41
C ARG A 159 -4.26 9.23 17.97
N HIS A 160 -4.16 8.22 17.11
CA HIS A 160 -3.92 6.84 17.51
C HIS A 160 -2.45 6.41 17.44
N GLY A 161 -1.53 7.31 17.06
CA GLY A 161 -0.11 7.01 16.92
C GLY A 161 0.15 5.89 15.89
N LYS A 162 -0.63 5.83 14.80
CA LYS A 162 -0.51 4.82 13.75
C LYS A 162 0.32 5.32 12.57
N ALA A 163 0.83 4.41 11.76
CA ALA A 163 1.42 4.77 10.47
C ALA A 163 0.36 5.40 9.55
N LEU A 164 0.71 6.46 8.83
CA LEU A 164 -0.10 6.97 7.73
C LEU A 164 0.37 6.31 6.44
N VAL A 165 -0.51 5.58 5.75
CA VAL A 165 -0.19 4.89 4.48
C VAL A 165 -0.83 5.65 3.34
N ILE A 166 0.01 6.26 2.50
CA ILE A 166 -0.39 7.24 1.49
C ILE A 166 -0.45 6.61 0.11
N HIS A 167 -1.61 6.75 -0.54
CA HIS A 167 -1.80 6.62 -1.98
C HIS A 167 -1.56 7.98 -2.64
N ASP A 168 -0.66 8.02 -3.62
CA ASP A 168 -0.32 9.23 -4.36
C ASP A 168 -0.25 8.92 -5.85
N ARG A 169 -1.22 9.42 -6.62
CA ARG A 169 -1.26 9.22 -8.06
C ARG A 169 -1.57 10.51 -8.79
N ASP A 170 -0.57 11.01 -9.55
CA ASP A 170 -0.63 12.27 -10.29
C ASP A 170 -0.95 13.49 -9.39
N ALA A 171 -0.58 13.42 -8.08
CA ALA A 171 -0.94 14.40 -7.06
C ALA A 171 0.22 14.78 -6.11
N HIS A 172 1.47 14.43 -6.45
CA HIS A 172 2.65 14.55 -5.59
C HIS A 172 2.77 15.91 -4.86
N ALA A 173 2.62 17.02 -5.60
CA ALA A 173 2.75 18.35 -5.02
C ALA A 173 1.68 18.64 -3.95
N ASP A 174 0.43 18.24 -4.22
CA ASP A 174 -0.68 18.46 -3.29
C ASP A 174 -0.60 17.52 -2.07
N VAL A 175 -0.18 16.26 -2.24
CA VAL A 175 0.08 15.34 -1.12
C VAL A 175 1.14 15.94 -0.19
N LEU A 176 2.27 16.40 -0.72
CA LEU A 176 3.34 17.02 0.08
C LEU A 176 2.89 18.34 0.73
N ARG A 177 2.07 19.14 0.04
CA ARG A 177 1.48 20.36 0.58
C ARG A 177 0.58 20.07 1.77
N VAL A 178 -0.36 19.12 1.64
CA VAL A 178 -1.28 18.76 2.71
C VAL A 178 -0.53 18.20 3.92
N LEU A 179 0.45 17.31 3.71
CA LEU A 179 1.30 16.81 4.79
C LEU A 179 2.04 17.91 5.55
N LYS A 180 2.49 18.95 4.83
CA LYS A 180 3.16 20.09 5.44
C LYS A 180 2.18 20.98 6.21
N GLU A 181 0.99 21.21 5.67
CA GLU A 181 -0.05 22.05 6.29
C GLU A 181 -0.59 21.43 7.57
N GLU A 182 -0.89 20.12 7.55
CA GLU A 182 -1.43 19.40 8.70
C GLU A 182 -0.35 18.95 9.71
N GLY A 183 0.90 18.89 9.30
CA GLY A 183 1.96 18.23 10.05
C GLY A 183 1.83 16.70 9.97
N ALA A 184 2.72 16.07 9.20
CA ALA A 184 2.71 14.63 8.97
C ALA A 184 2.85 13.85 10.28
N PRO A 185 2.20 12.66 10.41
CA PRO A 185 2.47 11.73 11.50
C PRO A 185 3.94 11.29 11.53
N GLU A 186 4.43 10.91 12.72
CA GLU A 186 5.81 10.44 12.91
C GLU A 186 6.18 9.30 11.94
N ARG A 187 5.21 8.42 11.64
CA ARG A 187 5.38 7.31 10.73
C ARG A 187 4.50 7.51 9.50
N THR A 188 5.11 7.94 8.42
CA THR A 188 4.45 8.22 7.15
C THR A 188 5.06 7.34 6.07
N VAL A 189 4.22 6.60 5.33
CA VAL A 189 4.59 5.64 4.30
C VAL A 189 3.94 6.06 2.99
N PHE A 190 4.74 6.33 1.96
CA PHE A 190 4.26 6.38 0.59
C PHE A 190 4.22 4.95 0.06
N HIS A 191 3.02 4.36 -0.01
CA HIS A 191 2.84 3.05 -0.62
C HIS A 191 2.92 3.15 -2.14
N CYS A 192 3.26 2.05 -2.80
CA CYS A 192 3.37 1.97 -4.26
C CYS A 192 4.07 3.21 -4.83
N TYR A 193 5.22 3.58 -4.23
CA TYR A 193 5.92 4.83 -4.52
C TYR A 193 5.96 5.11 -6.03
N SER A 194 5.47 6.26 -6.46
CA SER A 194 5.27 6.60 -7.87
C SER A 194 6.05 7.86 -8.30
N GLY A 195 6.75 8.50 -7.36
CA GLY A 195 7.61 9.65 -7.62
C GLY A 195 8.93 9.30 -8.31
N ASP A 196 9.71 10.32 -8.60
CA ASP A 196 11.07 10.21 -9.12
C ASP A 196 12.13 10.34 -8.02
N ALA A 197 13.41 10.44 -8.42
CA ALA A 197 14.52 10.58 -7.48
C ALA A 197 14.47 11.91 -6.69
N GLU A 198 14.02 13.01 -7.30
CA GLU A 198 13.90 14.31 -6.63
C GLU A 198 12.84 14.25 -5.51
N MET A 199 11.68 13.66 -5.79
CA MET A 199 10.66 13.44 -4.77
C MET A 199 11.14 12.48 -3.67
N ALA A 200 11.94 11.45 -4.02
CA ALA A 200 12.52 10.54 -3.03
C ALA A 200 13.47 11.26 -2.06
N GLU A 201 14.24 12.24 -2.53
CA GLU A 201 15.06 13.08 -1.66
C GLU A 201 14.22 13.99 -0.74
N ILE A 202 13.07 14.50 -1.23
CA ILE A 202 12.11 15.26 -0.39
C ILE A 202 11.56 14.36 0.70
N CYS A 203 11.08 13.16 0.36
CA CYS A 203 10.59 12.18 1.32
C CYS A 203 11.67 11.79 2.33
N ALA A 204 12.91 11.59 1.87
CA ALA A 204 14.04 11.25 2.74
C ALA A 204 14.34 12.35 3.78
N ARG A 205 14.36 13.61 3.36
CA ARG A 205 14.56 14.75 4.27
C ARG A 205 13.44 14.88 5.31
N ALA A 206 12.22 14.44 4.97
CA ALA A 206 11.08 14.43 5.86
C ALA A 206 10.99 13.16 6.72
N GLY A 207 11.85 12.16 6.49
CA GLY A 207 11.83 10.88 7.19
C GLY A 207 10.68 9.95 6.76
N TYR A 208 10.11 10.16 5.57
CA TYR A 208 9.01 9.33 5.06
C TYR A 208 9.54 8.04 4.46
N PHE A 209 8.87 6.92 4.77
CA PHE A 209 9.15 5.63 4.16
C PHE A 209 8.61 5.59 2.73
N MET A 210 9.32 4.90 1.86
CA MET A 210 8.95 4.69 0.46
C MET A 210 8.86 3.19 0.19
N SER A 211 7.66 2.71 -0.12
CA SER A 211 7.41 1.30 -0.40
C SER A 211 7.36 1.04 -1.91
N PHE A 212 8.11 0.05 -2.37
CA PHE A 212 8.24 -0.28 -3.79
C PHE A 212 7.59 -1.60 -4.10
N ALA A 213 6.70 -1.58 -5.10
CA ALA A 213 5.97 -2.75 -5.59
C ALA A 213 6.65 -3.41 -6.81
N GLY A 214 6.03 -4.45 -7.35
CA GLY A 214 6.54 -5.21 -8.49
C GLY A 214 6.78 -4.40 -9.76
N ASN A 215 6.17 -3.20 -9.88
CA ASN A 215 6.37 -2.30 -11.01
C ASN A 215 7.82 -1.78 -11.14
N VAL A 216 8.63 -1.79 -10.09
CA VAL A 216 10.08 -1.45 -10.16
C VAL A 216 10.83 -2.36 -11.15
N THR A 217 10.32 -3.57 -11.37
CA THR A 217 10.88 -4.54 -12.33
C THR A 217 10.53 -4.27 -13.80
N PHE A 218 9.62 -3.30 -14.07
CA PHE A 218 9.15 -3.04 -15.42
C PHE A 218 10.20 -2.31 -16.25
N LYS A 219 10.25 -2.61 -17.56
CA LYS A 219 11.25 -2.02 -18.47
C LYS A 219 11.22 -0.49 -18.49
N ASN A 220 10.03 0.10 -18.41
CA ASN A 220 9.80 1.55 -18.44
C ASN A 220 9.83 2.22 -17.07
N ALA A 221 10.23 1.53 -16.00
CA ALA A 221 10.24 2.05 -14.64
C ALA A 221 11.62 2.57 -14.20
N GLN A 222 12.35 3.25 -15.09
CA GLN A 222 13.69 3.76 -14.75
C GLN A 222 13.63 4.80 -13.62
N SER A 223 12.63 5.70 -13.61
CA SER A 223 12.45 6.69 -12.54
C SER A 223 12.29 6.06 -11.15
N LEU A 224 11.56 4.92 -11.06
CA LEU A 224 11.43 4.19 -9.80
C LEU A 224 12.75 3.55 -9.36
N ARG A 225 13.53 3.02 -10.29
CA ARG A 225 14.87 2.48 -9.99
C ARG A 225 15.83 3.58 -9.54
N ASP A 226 15.75 4.75 -10.16
CA ASP A 226 16.54 5.91 -9.74
C ASP A 226 16.14 6.36 -8.33
N ALA A 227 14.85 6.36 -8.00
CA ALA A 227 14.36 6.62 -6.65
C ALA A 227 14.86 5.58 -5.64
N VAL A 228 14.79 4.27 -5.97
CA VAL A 228 15.38 3.19 -5.13
C VAL A 228 16.88 3.43 -4.90
N ALA A 229 17.61 3.88 -5.93
CA ALA A 229 19.05 4.09 -5.83
C ALA A 229 19.43 5.23 -4.88
N VAL A 230 18.67 6.33 -4.84
CA VAL A 230 18.97 7.53 -4.03
C VAL A 230 18.35 7.49 -2.64
N ALA A 231 17.23 6.79 -2.46
CA ALA A 231 16.53 6.71 -1.17
C ALA A 231 17.42 6.11 -0.07
N PRO A 232 17.44 6.69 1.16
CA PRO A 232 18.14 6.09 2.30
C PRO A 232 17.68 4.66 2.55
N LEU A 233 18.61 3.75 2.81
CA LEU A 233 18.32 2.33 3.00
C LEU A 233 17.30 2.11 4.13
N GLU A 234 17.38 2.90 5.18
CA GLU A 234 16.52 2.88 6.36
C GLU A 234 15.08 3.37 6.11
N LEU A 235 14.79 3.92 4.95
CA LEU A 235 13.44 4.40 4.57
C LEU A 235 12.81 3.56 3.45
N LEU A 236 13.49 2.51 2.98
CA LEU A 236 12.95 1.61 1.96
C LEU A 236 12.02 0.57 2.58
N LEU A 237 10.88 0.35 1.93
CA LEU A 237 9.98 -0.77 2.17
C LEU A 237 9.76 -1.53 0.86
N VAL A 238 9.19 -2.73 0.98
CA VAL A 238 8.77 -3.57 -0.15
C VAL A 238 7.33 -4.02 0.04
N GLU A 239 6.59 -4.07 -1.05
CA GLU A 239 5.20 -4.52 -1.07
C GLU A 239 4.88 -5.28 -2.34
N THR A 240 3.72 -5.95 -2.35
CA THR A 240 3.18 -6.49 -3.59
C THR A 240 2.14 -5.59 -4.24
N ASP A 241 1.34 -4.88 -3.46
CA ASP A 241 0.09 -4.27 -3.89
C ASP A 241 -0.84 -5.30 -4.59
N ALA A 242 -0.77 -6.55 -4.13
CA ALA A 242 -1.52 -7.64 -4.74
C ALA A 242 -3.02 -7.48 -4.53
N PRO A 243 -3.84 -7.74 -5.57
CA PRO A 243 -3.56 -8.52 -6.79
C PRO A 243 -2.97 -7.72 -7.97
N PHE A 244 -2.60 -6.46 -7.78
CA PHE A 244 -2.06 -5.58 -8.81
C PHE A 244 -0.54 -5.74 -8.97
N LEU A 245 0.04 -5.09 -9.99
CA LEU A 245 1.48 -4.82 -10.17
C LEU A 245 2.40 -6.06 -10.14
N THR A 246 1.93 -7.20 -10.64
CA THR A 246 2.73 -8.43 -10.71
C THR A 246 4.11 -8.17 -11.32
N PRO A 247 5.22 -8.53 -10.63
CA PRO A 247 6.56 -8.25 -11.10
C PRO A 247 6.89 -8.98 -12.42
N ALA A 248 7.78 -8.41 -13.23
CA ALA A 248 8.36 -9.11 -14.37
C ALA A 248 9.18 -10.32 -13.88
N PRO A 249 9.19 -11.46 -14.62
CA PRO A 249 8.62 -11.64 -15.95
C PRO A 249 7.13 -12.00 -15.99
N TYR A 250 6.44 -11.97 -14.86
CA TYR A 250 5.08 -12.50 -14.68
C TYR A 250 3.98 -11.46 -14.89
N ARG A 251 4.31 -10.28 -15.43
CA ARG A 251 3.36 -9.19 -15.66
C ARG A 251 2.09 -9.67 -16.38
N GLY A 252 0.91 -9.29 -15.84
CA GLY A 252 -0.40 -9.67 -16.38
C GLY A 252 -0.94 -11.00 -15.87
N ARG A 253 -0.21 -11.69 -14.97
CA ARG A 253 -0.67 -12.85 -14.19
C ARG A 253 -1.11 -12.40 -12.79
N PRO A 254 -1.85 -13.23 -12.03
CA PRO A 254 -2.23 -12.89 -10.64
C PRO A 254 -1.00 -12.58 -9.77
N ASN A 255 -1.09 -11.52 -8.96
CA ASN A 255 -0.09 -11.18 -7.97
C ASN A 255 -0.50 -11.70 -6.59
N ALA A 256 0.48 -11.97 -5.73
CA ALA A 256 0.26 -12.40 -4.35
C ALA A 256 1.52 -12.16 -3.50
N PRO A 257 1.43 -12.12 -2.15
CA PRO A 257 2.55 -11.85 -1.25
C PRO A 257 3.78 -12.73 -1.48
N TYR A 258 3.62 -13.97 -1.94
CA TYR A 258 4.74 -14.85 -2.23
C TYR A 258 5.66 -14.38 -3.37
N LEU A 259 5.30 -13.31 -4.10
CA LEU A 259 6.12 -12.73 -5.17
C LEU A 259 7.08 -11.63 -4.68
N ILE A 260 7.03 -11.23 -3.41
CA ILE A 260 7.97 -10.28 -2.78
C ILE A 260 9.44 -10.57 -3.11
N PRO A 261 9.93 -11.83 -3.08
CA PRO A 261 11.34 -12.11 -3.39
C PRO A 261 11.80 -11.61 -4.76
N VAL A 262 10.89 -11.56 -5.74
CA VAL A 262 11.21 -11.04 -7.08
C VAL A 262 11.49 -9.54 -7.03
N THR A 263 10.68 -8.79 -6.29
CA THR A 263 10.84 -7.34 -6.09
C THR A 263 12.08 -7.04 -5.26
N VAL A 264 12.31 -7.78 -4.16
CA VAL A 264 13.52 -7.64 -3.31
C VAL A 264 14.79 -7.82 -4.13
N ARG A 265 14.89 -8.86 -4.97
CA ARG A 265 16.04 -9.10 -5.85
C ARG A 265 16.28 -7.99 -6.85
N ALA A 266 15.21 -7.45 -7.42
CA ALA A 266 15.31 -6.32 -8.32
C ALA A 266 15.84 -5.05 -7.61
N MET A 267 15.33 -4.76 -6.40
CA MET A 267 15.80 -3.64 -5.59
C MET A 267 17.26 -3.82 -5.15
N ALA A 268 17.65 -5.05 -4.74
CA ALA A 268 19.03 -5.39 -4.37
C ALA A 268 19.99 -5.15 -5.54
N ALA A 269 19.61 -5.58 -6.75
CA ALA A 269 20.39 -5.35 -7.96
C ALA A 269 20.56 -3.85 -8.27
N VAL A 270 19.50 -3.04 -8.11
CA VAL A 270 19.56 -1.57 -8.29
C VAL A 270 20.52 -0.93 -7.29
N ARG A 271 20.49 -1.40 -6.04
CA ARG A 271 21.33 -0.87 -4.94
C ARG A 271 22.75 -1.41 -4.96
N GLY A 272 23.06 -2.46 -5.75
CA GLY A 272 24.32 -3.18 -5.67
C GLY A 272 24.57 -3.82 -4.30
N LEU A 273 23.50 -4.24 -3.61
CA LEU A 273 23.55 -4.88 -2.31
C LEU A 273 23.35 -6.39 -2.42
N ASP A 274 23.85 -7.11 -1.43
CA ASP A 274 23.49 -8.49 -1.19
C ASP A 274 22.00 -8.61 -0.83
N GLU A 275 21.35 -9.72 -1.26
CA GLU A 275 19.93 -9.95 -1.03
C GLU A 275 19.57 -9.95 0.46
N ASP A 276 20.37 -10.64 1.29
CA ASP A 276 20.11 -10.77 2.72
C ASP A 276 20.34 -9.42 3.45
N ALA A 277 21.31 -8.63 2.99
CA ALA A 277 21.55 -7.29 3.53
C ALA A 277 20.35 -6.35 3.28
N LEU A 278 19.80 -6.36 2.05
CA LEU A 278 18.60 -5.58 1.76
C LEU A 278 17.39 -6.13 2.51
N ALA A 279 17.16 -7.44 2.50
CA ALA A 279 16.04 -8.07 3.20
C ALA A 279 16.04 -7.74 4.70
N THR A 280 17.21 -7.74 5.34
CA THR A 280 17.38 -7.34 6.75
C THR A 280 16.93 -5.90 6.97
N ALA A 281 17.37 -4.97 6.11
CA ALA A 281 16.95 -3.57 6.21
C ALA A 281 15.43 -3.41 6.03
N LEU A 282 14.86 -4.06 5.01
CA LEU A 282 13.41 -4.01 4.73
C LEU A 282 12.58 -4.55 5.90
N ALA A 283 13.00 -5.66 6.53
CA ALA A 283 12.33 -6.24 7.68
C ALA A 283 12.31 -5.26 8.88
N VAL A 284 13.47 -4.70 9.22
CA VAL A 284 13.60 -3.70 10.30
C VAL A 284 12.78 -2.45 9.99
N ASN A 285 12.84 -1.97 8.75
CA ASN A 285 12.13 -0.77 8.35
C ASN A 285 10.62 -0.95 8.42
N THR A 286 10.08 -2.10 7.97
CA THR A 286 8.64 -2.35 8.01
C THR A 286 8.14 -2.43 9.46
N ALA A 287 8.87 -3.12 10.34
CA ALA A 287 8.54 -3.17 11.77
C ALA A 287 8.55 -1.76 12.39
N ARG A 288 9.55 -0.92 12.03
CA ARG A 288 9.62 0.48 12.50
C ARG A 288 8.50 1.34 11.94
N ALA A 289 8.18 1.21 10.65
CA ALA A 289 7.14 1.98 9.98
C ALA A 289 5.76 1.69 10.57
N PHE A 290 5.44 0.44 10.87
CA PHE A 290 4.13 0.03 11.38
C PHE A 290 4.08 -0.15 12.91
N GLY A 291 5.19 -0.11 13.61
CA GLY A 291 5.25 -0.17 15.08
C GLY A 291 4.82 -1.52 15.65
N TYR A 292 5.42 -2.60 15.17
CA TYR A 292 5.22 -3.97 15.67
C TYR A 292 6.54 -4.67 15.95
#